data_4694b3c0e87bf4caa02abf3f5a938a5e
#
_entry.id   4694b3c0e87bf4caa02abf3f5a938a5e
#
_cell.length_a   1.000
_cell.length_b   1.000
_cell.length_c   1.000
_cell.angle_alpha   90.00
_cell.angle_beta   90.00
_cell.angle_gamma   90.00
#
_symmetry.space_group_name_H-M   'P 1'
#
loop_
_entity.id
_entity.type
_entity.pdbx_description
1 polymer ?
#
loop_
_entity_poly.entity_id
_entity_poly.type
_entity_poly.pdbx_seq_one_letter_code
_entity_poly.pdbx_strand_id
1 'polypeptide(L)'
;MATDMAEGDRFATKAVHSGTQHIGDAVNTPIFQSSTYKLTDERYAGWAAGAQHTLLYARLSTVNSDAVAQKLIALEGGEDAETFSSGMGAISATLMALLNQGDHMVASADIYGGTYGLLTEEFPRFGISTTMADMRDPASYEAAIQDNTKLLYIETLTNPVLKVCDIEAMADVAKRHNLLLLIDNTFASPWGCKPLDMGVDLVLHSTTKYLGGHSDILGGAVVGSKDLIAQIFMRKVHFGAAPDPHSCYLLERGMRTLDVRMPRICENAHLLAQRLEGHGAIERVYHSKLESHPDFEIAERILPRGSGMIAFVVKGGDDAALKFMRNLNLIYEATSLG
;
A
#
# COMPACT_ATOMS: atom_id res chain seq x y z
N MET A 1 -17.17 -10.07 -19.09
CA MET A 1 -17.89 -9.39 -17.98
C MET A 1 -17.09 -9.66 -16.72
N ALA A 2 -16.86 -8.66 -15.85
CA ALA A 2 -16.24 -8.87 -14.57
C ALA A 2 -17.15 -9.71 -13.65
N THR A 3 -16.56 -10.44 -12.73
CA THR A 3 -17.34 -11.19 -11.73
C THR A 3 -17.84 -10.22 -10.66
N ASP A 4 -19.14 -9.94 -10.67
CA ASP A 4 -19.80 -9.19 -9.59
C ASP A 4 -19.90 -10.08 -8.35
N MET A 5 -19.48 -9.54 -7.21
CA MET A 5 -19.48 -10.22 -5.93
C MET A 5 -20.64 -9.73 -5.07
N ALA A 6 -21.30 -10.66 -4.35
CA ALA A 6 -22.39 -10.30 -3.45
C ALA A 6 -21.85 -9.57 -2.21
N GLU A 7 -22.69 -8.69 -1.64
CA GLU A 7 -22.44 -8.08 -0.36
C GLU A 7 -22.38 -9.19 0.72
N GLY A 8 -21.27 -9.23 1.50
CA GLY A 8 -21.03 -10.26 2.51
C GLY A 8 -20.12 -11.41 2.09
N ASP A 9 -19.64 -11.43 0.85
CA ASP A 9 -18.64 -12.44 0.43
C ASP A 9 -17.37 -12.36 1.29
N ARG A 10 -16.85 -13.52 1.66
CA ARG A 10 -15.66 -13.63 2.50
C ARG A 10 -14.42 -13.15 1.74
N PHE A 11 -13.41 -12.66 2.48
CA PHE A 11 -12.14 -12.17 1.93
C PHE A 11 -11.50 -13.15 0.94
N ALA A 12 -11.43 -14.45 1.29
CA ALA A 12 -10.90 -15.50 0.42
C ALA A 12 -11.64 -15.57 -0.93
N THR A 13 -12.97 -15.50 -0.92
CA THR A 13 -13.81 -15.51 -2.13
C THR A 13 -13.50 -14.27 -2.98
N LYS A 14 -13.44 -13.10 -2.37
CA LYS A 14 -13.08 -11.85 -3.04
C LYS A 14 -11.68 -11.91 -3.65
N ALA A 15 -10.69 -12.43 -2.92
CA ALA A 15 -9.32 -12.57 -3.40
C ALA A 15 -9.22 -13.44 -4.66
N VAL A 16 -10.02 -14.50 -4.75
CA VAL A 16 -10.01 -15.41 -5.92
C VAL A 16 -10.80 -14.83 -7.09
N HIS A 17 -12.02 -14.35 -6.85
CA HIS A 17 -12.99 -14.11 -7.93
C HIS A 17 -13.14 -12.65 -8.36
N SER A 18 -12.99 -11.67 -7.43
CA SER A 18 -13.23 -10.27 -7.78
C SER A 18 -12.30 -9.79 -8.87
N GLY A 19 -12.83 -8.94 -9.76
CA GLY A 19 -12.09 -8.28 -10.82
C GLY A 19 -11.71 -9.17 -12.01
N THR A 20 -11.86 -10.49 -11.91
CA THR A 20 -11.53 -11.39 -13.03
C THR A 20 -12.38 -11.08 -14.27
N GLN A 21 -11.73 -10.81 -15.41
CA GLN A 21 -12.38 -10.50 -16.66
C GLN A 21 -12.50 -11.78 -17.50
N HIS A 22 -13.72 -12.33 -17.59
CA HIS A 22 -14.02 -13.50 -18.44
C HIS A 22 -14.20 -13.05 -19.89
N ILE A 23 -13.19 -13.25 -20.72
CA ILE A 23 -13.19 -12.86 -22.14
C ILE A 23 -13.18 -14.12 -23.00
N GLY A 24 -14.21 -14.25 -23.85
CA GLY A 24 -14.50 -15.52 -24.50
C GLY A 24 -14.82 -16.57 -23.44
N ASP A 25 -14.21 -17.77 -23.58
CA ASP A 25 -14.38 -18.89 -22.64
C ASP A 25 -13.23 -18.98 -21.61
N ALA A 26 -12.39 -17.95 -21.48
CA ALA A 26 -11.28 -17.95 -20.54
C ALA A 26 -11.77 -17.84 -19.09
N VAL A 27 -11.28 -18.72 -18.22
CA VAL A 27 -11.58 -18.72 -16.78
C VAL A 27 -10.80 -17.63 -16.03
N ASN A 28 -9.61 -17.26 -16.54
CA ASN A 28 -8.77 -16.18 -16.01
C ASN A 28 -8.82 -14.97 -16.94
N THR A 29 -8.46 -13.79 -16.45
CA THR A 29 -8.21 -12.63 -17.30
C THR A 29 -7.03 -12.94 -18.23
N PRO A 30 -7.21 -12.99 -19.56
CA PRO A 30 -6.08 -13.15 -20.49
C PRO A 30 -5.13 -11.95 -20.44
N ILE A 31 -3.85 -12.13 -20.84
CA ILE A 31 -2.90 -11.01 -20.97
C ILE A 31 -3.18 -10.26 -22.26
N PHE A 32 -3.56 -8.99 -22.17
CA PHE A 32 -3.76 -8.09 -23.30
C PHE A 32 -2.52 -7.20 -23.50
N GLN A 33 -1.50 -7.75 -24.12
CA GLN A 33 -0.24 -7.05 -24.39
C GLN A 33 -0.39 -6.17 -25.64
N SER A 34 -1.16 -5.09 -25.53
CA SER A 34 -1.40 -4.12 -26.60
C SER A 34 -1.24 -2.70 -26.07
N SER A 35 -0.49 -1.87 -26.79
CA SER A 35 -0.33 -0.45 -26.45
C SER A 35 -1.54 0.40 -26.84
N THR A 36 -2.36 -0.05 -27.78
CA THR A 36 -3.49 0.71 -28.30
C THR A 36 -4.65 -0.20 -28.66
N TYR A 37 -5.84 0.34 -28.67
CA TYR A 37 -7.09 -0.35 -28.96
C TYR A 37 -7.81 0.34 -30.12
N LYS A 38 -8.62 -0.42 -30.87
CA LYS A 38 -9.46 0.16 -31.94
C LYS A 38 -10.39 1.21 -31.33
N LEU A 39 -10.36 2.41 -31.88
CA LEU A 39 -11.27 3.47 -31.49
C LEU A 39 -12.65 3.18 -32.04
N THR A 40 -13.66 3.13 -31.16
CA THR A 40 -15.08 3.06 -31.50
C THR A 40 -15.77 4.34 -31.02
N ASP A 41 -16.93 4.67 -31.61
CA ASP A 41 -17.68 5.87 -31.19
C ASP A 41 -18.03 5.81 -29.70
N GLU A 42 -18.37 4.61 -29.19
CA GLU A 42 -18.66 4.40 -27.77
C GLU A 42 -17.44 4.68 -26.88
N ARG A 43 -16.27 4.17 -27.25
CA ARG A 43 -15.03 4.42 -26.49
C ARG A 43 -14.63 5.90 -26.53
N TYR A 44 -14.73 6.53 -27.69
CA TYR A 44 -14.46 7.96 -27.82
C TYR A 44 -15.42 8.80 -26.97
N ALA A 45 -16.73 8.50 -27.02
CA ALA A 45 -17.72 9.18 -26.20
C ALA A 45 -17.49 8.98 -24.69
N GLY A 46 -17.15 7.76 -24.26
CA GLY A 46 -16.80 7.47 -22.87
C GLY A 46 -15.58 8.28 -22.41
N TRP A 47 -14.52 8.30 -23.20
CA TRP A 47 -13.31 9.09 -22.89
C TRP A 47 -13.61 10.59 -22.86
N ALA A 48 -14.33 11.11 -23.83
CA ALA A 48 -14.73 12.52 -23.90
C ALA A 48 -15.63 12.93 -22.72
N ALA A 49 -16.39 11.99 -22.15
CA ALA A 49 -17.20 12.18 -20.95
C ALA A 49 -16.38 12.01 -19.64
N GLY A 50 -15.07 11.77 -19.72
CA GLY A 50 -14.19 11.62 -18.55
C GLY A 50 -14.13 10.22 -17.93
N ALA A 51 -14.60 9.19 -18.64
CA ALA A 51 -14.49 7.81 -18.15
C ALA A 51 -13.03 7.36 -18.07
N GLN A 52 -12.58 7.00 -16.87
CA GLN A 52 -11.17 6.73 -16.56
C GLN A 52 -10.67 5.42 -17.19
N HIS A 53 -11.42 4.34 -17.02
CA HIS A 53 -11.04 2.99 -17.48
C HIS A 53 -11.44 2.70 -18.93
N THR A 54 -11.29 3.71 -19.81
CA THR A 54 -11.61 3.52 -21.23
C THR A 54 -10.43 2.91 -21.98
N LEU A 55 -10.66 1.78 -22.65
CA LEU A 55 -9.63 1.07 -23.42
C LEU A 55 -9.32 1.79 -24.74
N LEU A 56 -8.43 2.79 -24.70
CA LEU A 56 -7.92 3.54 -25.85
C LEU A 56 -6.44 3.33 -26.05
N TYR A 57 -5.68 3.50 -24.99
CA TYR A 57 -4.23 3.45 -24.97
C TYR A 57 -3.76 2.90 -23.62
N ALA A 58 -2.77 2.01 -23.60
CA ALA A 58 -2.38 1.25 -22.41
C ALA A 58 -1.95 2.12 -21.22
N ARG A 59 -1.42 3.33 -21.46
CA ARG A 59 -1.09 4.28 -20.40
C ARG A 59 -2.32 4.79 -19.65
N LEU A 60 -3.49 4.80 -20.30
CA LEU A 60 -4.78 5.11 -19.64
C LEU A 60 -5.26 3.91 -18.84
N SER A 61 -5.52 2.81 -19.54
CA SER A 61 -6.00 1.57 -18.94
C SER A 61 -5.73 0.37 -19.86
N THR A 62 -5.66 -0.81 -19.23
CA THR A 62 -5.66 -2.11 -19.91
C THR A 62 -6.66 -3.02 -19.23
N VAL A 63 -7.12 -4.06 -19.92
CA VAL A 63 -8.00 -5.08 -19.31
C VAL A 63 -7.39 -5.66 -18.03
N ASN A 64 -6.06 -5.83 -18.02
CA ASN A 64 -5.34 -6.39 -16.88
C ASN A 64 -5.22 -5.41 -15.71
N SER A 65 -4.97 -4.11 -15.97
CA SER A 65 -4.94 -3.09 -14.90
C SER A 65 -6.30 -2.92 -14.27
N ASP A 66 -7.38 -2.96 -15.07
CA ASP A 66 -8.75 -2.86 -14.56
C ASP A 66 -9.13 -4.08 -13.71
N ALA A 67 -8.72 -5.28 -14.11
CA ALA A 67 -8.94 -6.49 -13.32
C ALA A 67 -8.28 -6.38 -11.93
N VAL A 68 -7.05 -5.85 -11.86
CA VAL A 68 -6.34 -5.60 -10.60
C VAL A 68 -7.05 -4.53 -9.77
N ALA A 69 -7.43 -3.39 -10.38
CA ALA A 69 -8.13 -2.30 -9.69
C ALA A 69 -9.44 -2.81 -9.05
N GLN A 70 -10.28 -3.53 -9.80
CA GLN A 70 -11.53 -4.10 -9.29
C GLN A 70 -11.30 -5.09 -8.13
N LYS A 71 -10.23 -5.89 -8.19
CA LYS A 71 -9.87 -6.79 -7.09
C LYS A 71 -9.46 -6.02 -5.84
N LEU A 72 -8.66 -4.96 -5.98
CA LEU A 72 -8.24 -4.11 -4.87
C LEU A 72 -9.41 -3.38 -4.23
N ILE A 73 -10.35 -2.85 -5.01
CA ILE A 73 -11.62 -2.27 -4.52
C ILE A 73 -12.35 -3.27 -3.62
N ALA A 74 -12.50 -4.51 -4.08
CA ALA A 74 -13.20 -5.55 -3.32
C ALA A 74 -12.46 -5.97 -2.03
N LEU A 75 -11.12 -5.96 -2.04
CA LEU A 75 -10.31 -6.35 -0.89
C LEU A 75 -10.18 -5.24 0.15
N GLU A 76 -9.97 -3.99 -0.25
CA GLU A 76 -9.84 -2.84 0.66
C GLU A 76 -11.21 -2.26 1.06
N GLY A 77 -12.22 -2.34 0.22
CA GLY A 77 -13.55 -1.78 0.48
C GLY A 77 -13.72 -0.34 -0.02
N GLY A 78 -12.87 0.12 -0.95
CA GLY A 78 -12.98 1.45 -1.56
C GLY A 78 -14.04 1.54 -2.65
N GLU A 79 -14.28 2.76 -3.13
CA GLU A 79 -15.20 3.01 -4.25
C GLU A 79 -14.50 2.87 -5.61
N ASP A 80 -13.19 3.16 -5.66
CA ASP A 80 -12.37 3.06 -6.86
C ASP A 80 -10.91 2.81 -6.50
N ALA A 81 -10.10 2.40 -7.49
CA ALA A 81 -8.68 2.13 -7.33
C ALA A 81 -7.90 2.44 -8.60
N GLU A 82 -6.63 2.81 -8.43
CA GLU A 82 -5.71 3.00 -9.54
C GLU A 82 -4.43 2.19 -9.33
N THR A 83 -3.86 1.69 -10.44
CA THR A 83 -2.67 0.84 -10.46
C THR A 83 -1.49 1.51 -11.13
N PHE A 84 -0.28 1.22 -10.64
CA PHE A 84 0.96 1.88 -11.03
C PHE A 84 2.07 0.88 -11.28
N SER A 85 3.08 1.31 -12.04
CA SER A 85 4.28 0.51 -12.35
C SER A 85 5.20 0.27 -11.14
N SER A 86 5.00 0.99 -10.03
CA SER A 86 5.75 0.81 -8.78
C SER A 86 5.03 1.46 -7.58
N GLY A 87 5.39 1.06 -6.35
CA GLY A 87 4.91 1.71 -5.14
C GLY A 87 5.24 3.21 -5.12
N MET A 88 6.48 3.59 -5.51
CA MET A 88 6.85 5.01 -5.63
C MET A 88 6.05 5.75 -6.70
N GLY A 89 5.69 5.08 -7.80
CA GLY A 89 4.79 5.64 -8.81
C GLY A 89 3.40 5.94 -8.25
N ALA A 90 2.87 5.06 -7.38
CA ALA A 90 1.61 5.30 -6.68
C ALA A 90 1.73 6.47 -5.68
N ILE A 91 2.76 6.48 -4.84
CA ILE A 91 2.99 7.52 -3.83
C ILE A 91 3.17 8.88 -4.50
N SER A 92 4.11 9.01 -5.46
CA SER A 92 4.43 10.28 -6.10
C SER A 92 3.24 10.84 -6.90
N ALA A 93 2.54 10.01 -7.68
CA ALA A 93 1.37 10.45 -8.44
C ALA A 93 0.22 10.88 -7.53
N THR A 94 -0.02 10.16 -6.43
CA THR A 94 -1.04 10.50 -5.44
C THR A 94 -0.74 11.85 -4.77
N LEU A 95 0.46 12.01 -4.23
CA LEU A 95 0.83 13.24 -3.54
C LEU A 95 0.86 14.45 -4.49
N MET A 96 1.38 14.30 -5.72
CA MET A 96 1.36 15.35 -6.75
C MET A 96 -0.04 15.63 -7.33
N ALA A 97 -1.02 14.74 -7.12
CA ALA A 97 -2.42 15.02 -7.46
C ALA A 97 -3.09 15.93 -6.42
N LEU A 98 -2.70 15.78 -5.15
CA LEU A 98 -3.36 16.40 -4.01
C LEU A 98 -2.64 17.67 -3.51
N LEU A 99 -1.37 17.87 -3.87
CA LEU A 99 -0.53 18.98 -3.41
C LEU A 99 -0.11 19.87 -4.58
N ASN A 100 -0.09 21.16 -4.34
CA ASN A 100 0.38 22.18 -5.27
C ASN A 100 1.54 22.97 -4.65
N GLN A 101 2.20 23.79 -5.46
CA GLN A 101 3.19 24.73 -4.96
C GLN A 101 2.60 25.61 -3.84
N GLY A 102 3.29 25.69 -2.72
CA GLY A 102 2.87 26.43 -1.53
C GLY A 102 2.08 25.60 -0.52
N ASP A 103 1.69 24.37 -0.86
CA ASP A 103 1.02 23.48 0.09
C ASP A 103 2.00 22.82 1.06
N HIS A 104 1.45 22.37 2.19
CA HIS A 104 2.16 21.67 3.26
C HIS A 104 1.49 20.34 3.54
N MET A 105 2.29 19.36 4.00
CA MET A 105 1.82 18.09 4.54
C MET A 105 2.57 17.71 5.81
N VAL A 106 1.95 16.88 6.65
CA VAL A 106 2.59 16.26 7.80
C VAL A 106 2.78 14.77 7.51
N ALA A 107 3.99 14.25 7.73
CA ALA A 107 4.32 12.86 7.49
C ALA A 107 5.02 12.23 8.70
N SER A 108 4.94 10.90 8.83
CA SER A 108 5.70 10.17 9.84
C SER A 108 7.19 10.37 9.67
N ALA A 109 7.90 10.61 10.76
CA ALA A 109 9.37 10.66 10.77
C ALA A 109 10.00 9.28 10.45
N ASP A 110 9.29 8.20 10.75
CA ASP A 110 9.69 6.82 10.47
C ASP A 110 8.86 6.29 9.29
N ILE A 111 9.25 6.62 8.07
CA ILE A 111 8.61 6.14 6.85
C ILE A 111 9.61 5.44 5.93
N TYR A 112 9.07 4.74 4.95
CA TYR A 112 9.88 4.12 3.90
C TYR A 112 10.87 5.12 3.30
N GLY A 113 12.16 4.72 3.19
CA GLY A 113 13.24 5.62 2.76
C GLY A 113 13.02 6.28 1.40
N GLY A 114 12.34 5.60 0.46
CA GLY A 114 11.98 6.19 -0.83
C GLY A 114 10.96 7.32 -0.70
N THR A 115 9.98 7.17 0.18
CA THR A 115 9.02 8.23 0.51
C THR A 115 9.71 9.37 1.22
N TYR A 116 10.58 9.08 2.19
CA TYR A 116 11.37 10.09 2.89
C TYR A 116 12.19 10.96 1.90
N GLY A 117 12.94 10.33 0.99
CA GLY A 117 13.71 11.06 -0.03
C GLY A 117 12.82 11.91 -0.94
N LEU A 118 11.65 11.38 -1.37
CA LEU A 118 10.68 12.17 -2.15
C LEU A 118 10.23 13.43 -1.41
N LEU A 119 9.89 13.30 -0.12
CA LEU A 119 9.37 14.40 0.68
C LEU A 119 10.44 15.43 1.07
N THR A 120 11.68 15.02 1.29
CA THR A 120 12.76 15.88 1.79
C THR A 120 13.67 16.44 0.70
N GLU A 121 13.82 15.76 -0.42
CA GLU A 121 14.75 16.14 -1.49
C GLU A 121 14.02 16.66 -2.73
N GLU A 122 12.92 15.99 -3.15
CA GLU A 122 12.24 16.34 -4.39
C GLU A 122 11.13 17.37 -4.19
N PHE A 123 10.25 17.21 -3.19
CA PHE A 123 9.12 18.09 -2.98
C PHE A 123 9.47 19.56 -2.72
N PRO A 124 10.57 19.90 -1.99
CA PRO A 124 11.01 21.29 -1.87
C PRO A 124 11.29 21.97 -3.22
N ARG A 125 11.73 21.22 -4.23
CA ARG A 125 11.98 21.72 -5.59
C ARG A 125 10.69 22.12 -6.31
N PHE A 126 9.55 21.55 -5.90
CA PHE A 126 8.22 21.90 -6.41
C PHE A 126 7.49 22.90 -5.50
N GLY A 127 8.17 23.42 -4.46
CA GLY A 127 7.60 24.36 -3.51
C GLY A 127 6.57 23.74 -2.57
N ILE A 128 6.62 22.42 -2.36
CA ILE A 128 5.80 21.69 -1.40
C ILE A 128 6.63 21.46 -0.14
N SER A 129 6.08 21.78 1.02
CA SER A 129 6.75 21.62 2.31
C SER A 129 6.20 20.44 3.10
N THR A 130 7.08 19.81 3.91
CA THR A 130 6.71 18.67 4.75
C THR A 130 7.27 18.87 6.16
N THR A 131 6.44 18.65 7.19
CA THR A 131 6.89 18.50 8.57
C THR A 131 6.82 17.03 8.97
N MET A 132 7.93 16.51 9.52
CA MET A 132 8.00 15.15 10.05
C MET A 132 7.50 15.13 11.50
N ALA A 133 6.61 14.19 11.84
CA ALA A 133 6.01 14.04 13.17
C ALA A 133 6.15 12.62 13.69
N ASP A 134 6.05 12.42 15.01
CA ASP A 134 6.06 11.09 15.60
C ASP A 134 4.68 10.41 15.40
N MET A 135 4.66 9.32 14.67
CA MET A 135 3.43 8.56 14.36
C MET A 135 2.74 7.97 15.60
N ARG A 136 3.46 7.75 16.70
CA ARG A 136 2.90 7.28 17.97
C ARG A 136 2.12 8.36 18.73
N ASP A 137 2.35 9.62 18.38
CA ASP A 137 1.75 10.75 19.07
C ASP A 137 0.88 11.58 18.12
N PRO A 138 -0.45 11.36 18.10
CA PRO A 138 -1.36 12.19 17.31
C PRO A 138 -1.26 13.68 17.62
N ALA A 139 -0.90 14.06 18.88
CA ALA A 139 -0.71 15.46 19.24
C ALA A 139 0.55 16.07 18.54
N SER A 140 1.58 15.26 18.27
CA SER A 140 2.73 15.68 17.46
C SER A 140 2.32 16.04 16.03
N TYR A 141 1.40 15.28 15.42
CA TYR A 141 0.84 15.61 14.11
C TYR A 141 0.00 16.88 14.16
N GLU A 142 -0.87 17.00 15.15
CA GLU A 142 -1.73 18.17 15.32
C GLU A 142 -0.90 19.45 15.53
N ALA A 143 0.15 19.39 16.31
CA ALA A 143 1.08 20.52 16.52
C ALA A 143 1.90 20.92 15.27
N ALA A 144 2.05 20.00 14.31
CA ALA A 144 2.75 20.25 13.05
C ALA A 144 1.86 20.83 11.95
N ILE A 145 0.55 20.90 12.15
CA ILE A 145 -0.41 21.45 11.17
C ILE A 145 -0.21 22.96 11.03
N GLN A 146 -0.20 23.43 9.79
CA GLN A 146 -0.09 24.84 9.38
C GLN A 146 -1.33 25.24 8.58
N ASP A 147 -1.54 26.53 8.35
CA ASP A 147 -2.70 27.04 7.60
C ASP A 147 -2.80 26.49 6.18
N ASN A 148 -1.66 26.17 5.57
CA ASN A 148 -1.55 25.59 4.23
C ASN A 148 -1.41 24.06 4.21
N THR A 149 -1.57 23.38 5.33
CA THR A 149 -1.58 21.90 5.38
C THR A 149 -2.78 21.35 4.63
N LYS A 150 -2.56 20.31 3.81
CA LYS A 150 -3.60 19.64 3.01
C LYS A 150 -3.84 18.21 3.38
N LEU A 151 -2.80 17.51 3.85
CA LEU A 151 -2.89 16.09 4.16
C LEU A 151 -1.94 15.63 5.26
N LEU A 152 -2.29 14.53 5.88
CA LEU A 152 -1.46 13.73 6.77
C LEU A 152 -1.08 12.42 6.07
N TYR A 153 0.19 12.01 6.18
CA TYR A 153 0.71 10.76 5.62
C TYR A 153 1.26 9.87 6.73
N ILE A 154 0.76 8.64 6.81
CA ILE A 154 1.15 7.63 7.81
C ILE A 154 1.43 6.28 7.15
N GLU A 155 2.02 5.35 7.90
CA GLU A 155 2.12 3.93 7.57
C GLU A 155 1.39 3.10 8.63
N THR A 156 0.79 1.99 8.25
CA THR A 156 0.16 1.06 9.23
C THR A 156 1.21 0.50 10.19
N LEU A 157 2.35 0.11 9.62
CA LEU A 157 3.55 -0.37 10.30
C LEU A 157 4.78 0.31 9.69
N THR A 158 5.61 0.95 10.50
CA THR A 158 6.80 1.64 9.98
C THR A 158 7.92 0.68 9.60
N ASN A 159 8.75 1.11 8.68
CA ASN A 159 10.00 0.47 8.30
C ASN A 159 11.20 1.30 8.87
N PRO A 160 12.14 0.73 9.68
CA PRO A 160 12.30 -0.71 9.96
C PRO A 160 11.76 -1.19 11.32
N VAL A 161 11.39 -0.31 12.24
CA VAL A 161 11.18 -0.67 13.66
C VAL A 161 9.75 -1.08 13.99
N LEU A 162 8.87 -1.19 13.01
CA LEU A 162 7.50 -1.69 13.11
C LEU A 162 6.64 -0.96 14.17
N LYS A 163 6.82 0.36 14.32
CA LYS A 163 5.88 1.17 15.09
C LYS A 163 4.49 1.01 14.49
N VAL A 164 3.47 0.91 15.33
CA VAL A 164 2.09 0.73 14.90
C VAL A 164 1.33 2.05 15.06
N CYS A 165 0.65 2.48 14.01
CA CYS A 165 -0.14 3.71 14.01
C CYS A 165 -1.50 3.51 14.66
N ASP A 166 -1.92 4.42 15.52
CA ASP A 166 -3.33 4.54 15.94
C ASP A 166 -4.11 5.26 14.82
N ILE A 167 -4.59 4.46 13.86
CA ILE A 167 -5.23 4.97 12.64
C ILE A 167 -6.48 5.79 12.97
N GLU A 168 -7.31 5.33 13.92
CA GLU A 168 -8.55 6.02 14.29
C GLU A 168 -8.25 7.38 14.95
N ALA A 169 -7.25 7.44 15.82
CA ALA A 169 -6.81 8.71 16.42
C ALA A 169 -6.26 9.68 15.36
N MET A 170 -5.50 9.19 14.36
CA MET A 170 -5.04 10.02 13.25
C MET A 170 -6.18 10.49 12.34
N ALA A 171 -7.18 9.64 12.09
CA ALA A 171 -8.38 10.01 11.34
C ALA A 171 -9.16 11.11 12.05
N ASP A 172 -9.25 11.05 13.38
CA ASP A 172 -9.87 12.11 14.19
C ASP A 172 -9.11 13.45 14.08
N VAL A 173 -7.76 13.42 14.09
CA VAL A 173 -6.95 14.63 13.87
C VAL A 173 -7.22 15.19 12.47
N ALA A 174 -7.14 14.37 11.43
CA ALA A 174 -7.39 14.80 10.04
C ALA A 174 -8.78 15.43 9.90
N LYS A 175 -9.81 14.78 10.46
CA LYS A 175 -11.20 15.23 10.41
C LYS A 175 -11.40 16.58 11.12
N ARG A 176 -10.82 16.77 12.32
CA ARG A 176 -10.93 18.05 13.06
C ARG A 176 -10.38 19.23 12.28
N HIS A 177 -9.32 18.99 11.48
CA HIS A 177 -8.64 20.02 10.70
C HIS A 177 -9.05 20.05 9.22
N ASN A 178 -10.04 19.24 8.81
CA ASN A 178 -10.50 19.10 7.43
C ASN A 178 -9.34 18.78 6.45
N LEU A 179 -8.47 17.85 6.85
CA LEU A 179 -7.33 17.36 6.09
C LEU A 179 -7.61 15.97 5.53
N LEU A 180 -6.96 15.61 4.43
CA LEU A 180 -6.95 14.24 3.93
C LEU A 180 -5.98 13.38 4.76
N LEU A 181 -6.36 12.13 5.02
CA LEU A 181 -5.50 11.13 5.63
C LEU A 181 -5.13 10.04 4.62
N LEU A 182 -3.84 9.93 4.34
CA LEU A 182 -3.25 8.90 3.47
C LEU A 182 -2.47 7.91 4.29
N ILE A 183 -2.62 6.62 4.00
CA ILE A 183 -1.88 5.55 4.65
C ILE A 183 -1.20 4.61 3.65
N ASP A 184 0.07 4.30 3.88
CA ASP A 184 0.73 3.17 3.24
C ASP A 184 0.45 1.89 4.05
N ASN A 185 -0.39 1.01 3.49
CA ASN A 185 -0.83 -0.24 4.11
C ASN A 185 -0.06 -1.47 3.60
N THR A 186 1.12 -1.25 3.02
CA THR A 186 1.93 -2.30 2.39
C THR A 186 2.27 -3.45 3.33
N PHE A 187 2.67 -3.17 4.58
CA PHE A 187 3.13 -4.19 5.53
C PHE A 187 2.00 -4.96 6.21
N ALA A 188 0.80 -4.41 6.26
CA ALA A 188 -0.37 -5.11 6.78
C ALA A 188 -1.13 -5.84 5.67
N SER A 189 -1.19 -5.27 4.46
CA SER A 189 -2.06 -5.66 3.36
C SER A 189 -3.56 -5.57 3.71
N PRO A 190 -4.49 -5.62 2.75
CA PRO A 190 -5.93 -5.63 3.05
C PRO A 190 -6.40 -6.86 3.83
N TRP A 191 -5.54 -7.88 3.94
CA TRP A 191 -5.81 -9.05 4.77
C TRP A 191 -5.64 -8.76 6.27
N GLY A 192 -4.62 -7.97 6.62
CA GLY A 192 -4.29 -7.64 8.02
C GLY A 192 -5.06 -6.42 8.55
N CYS A 193 -5.22 -5.39 7.73
CA CYS A 193 -5.86 -4.13 8.11
C CYS A 193 -6.64 -3.53 6.95
N LYS A 194 -7.78 -2.91 7.23
CA LYS A 194 -8.61 -2.17 6.28
C LYS A 194 -8.77 -0.71 6.74
N PRO A 195 -7.82 0.15 6.40
CA PRO A 195 -7.80 1.52 6.92
C PRO A 195 -8.98 2.38 6.49
N LEU A 196 -9.61 2.11 5.33
CA LEU A 196 -10.80 2.85 4.88
C LEU A 196 -11.95 2.71 5.90
N ASP A 197 -12.10 1.53 6.52
CA ASP A 197 -13.11 1.29 7.55
C ASP A 197 -12.82 2.08 8.86
N MET A 198 -11.61 2.65 9.00
CA MET A 198 -11.13 3.42 10.15
C MET A 198 -11.07 4.94 9.90
N GLY A 199 -11.63 5.41 8.78
CA GLY A 199 -11.71 6.84 8.46
C GLY A 199 -10.54 7.41 7.67
N VAL A 200 -9.71 6.57 7.05
CA VAL A 200 -8.67 6.97 6.09
C VAL A 200 -9.31 7.28 4.73
N ASP A 201 -8.82 8.31 4.05
CA ASP A 201 -9.34 8.72 2.73
C ASP A 201 -8.72 7.92 1.58
N LEU A 202 -7.42 7.63 1.66
CA LEU A 202 -6.66 6.93 0.61
C LEU A 202 -5.70 5.90 1.20
N VAL A 203 -5.77 4.68 0.66
CA VAL A 203 -4.88 3.57 1.02
C VAL A 203 -3.92 3.30 -0.12
N LEU A 204 -2.62 3.37 0.16
CA LEU A 204 -1.53 3.11 -0.75
C LEU A 204 -0.94 1.71 -0.50
N HIS A 205 -0.48 1.08 -1.58
CA HIS A 205 0.25 -0.19 -1.53
C HIS A 205 1.44 -0.20 -2.49
N SER A 206 2.58 -0.66 -2.02
CA SER A 206 3.56 -1.30 -2.90
C SER A 206 3.08 -2.73 -3.19
N THR A 207 2.46 -2.93 -4.35
CA THR A 207 1.95 -4.27 -4.72
C THR A 207 3.06 -5.27 -5.00
N THR A 208 4.31 -4.79 -5.10
CA THR A 208 5.55 -5.57 -5.13
C THR A 208 5.68 -6.55 -3.97
N LYS A 209 5.05 -6.23 -2.81
CA LYS A 209 5.19 -6.95 -1.55
C LYS A 209 4.15 -8.10 -1.43
N TYR A 210 3.45 -8.21 -0.31
CA TYR A 210 2.51 -9.29 -0.04
C TYR A 210 1.41 -9.47 -1.09
N LEU A 211 0.97 -8.41 -1.76
CA LEU A 211 -0.05 -8.50 -2.81
C LEU A 211 0.46 -9.31 -4.01
N GLY A 212 1.67 -9.03 -4.49
CA GLY A 212 2.35 -9.86 -5.49
C GLY A 212 2.78 -11.21 -4.92
N GLY A 213 3.51 -11.18 -3.81
CA GLY A 213 3.82 -12.32 -2.95
C GLY A 213 4.75 -13.39 -3.53
N HIS A 214 5.49 -13.08 -4.62
CA HIS A 214 6.36 -14.03 -5.31
C HIS A 214 7.70 -13.42 -5.73
N SER A 215 7.98 -12.17 -5.33
CA SER A 215 9.24 -11.42 -5.64
C SER A 215 9.56 -11.33 -7.13
N ASP A 216 8.55 -11.30 -8.00
CA ASP A 216 8.67 -11.37 -9.47
C ASP A 216 8.04 -10.16 -10.18
N ILE A 217 7.45 -9.20 -9.44
CA ILE A 217 6.84 -8.00 -9.99
C ILE A 217 7.27 -6.73 -9.25
N LEU A 218 7.21 -5.61 -9.96
CA LEU A 218 7.09 -4.27 -9.38
C LEU A 218 5.70 -3.74 -9.64
N GLY A 219 5.12 -3.06 -8.65
CA GLY A 219 3.83 -2.43 -8.82
C GLY A 219 3.44 -1.56 -7.63
N GLY A 220 2.44 -0.73 -7.85
CA GLY A 220 1.81 0.10 -6.83
C GLY A 220 0.32 0.21 -7.06
N ALA A 221 -0.40 0.60 -6.02
CA ALA A 221 -1.83 0.86 -6.11
C ALA A 221 -2.26 1.92 -5.10
N VAL A 222 -3.37 2.57 -5.39
CA VAL A 222 -4.10 3.44 -4.46
C VAL A 222 -5.58 3.10 -4.53
N VAL A 223 -6.25 3.10 -3.38
CA VAL A 223 -7.68 2.80 -3.23
C VAL A 223 -8.33 3.91 -2.41
N GLY A 224 -9.52 4.36 -2.80
CA GLY A 224 -10.25 5.41 -2.08
C GLY A 224 -11.59 5.76 -2.71
N SER A 225 -12.03 7.01 -2.56
CA SER A 225 -13.24 7.52 -3.20
C SER A 225 -13.01 7.75 -4.70
N LYS A 226 -14.08 7.68 -5.50
CA LYS A 226 -14.04 7.94 -6.94
C LYS A 226 -13.45 9.30 -7.29
N ASP A 227 -13.82 10.33 -6.53
CA ASP A 227 -13.39 11.71 -6.81
C ASP A 227 -11.88 11.89 -6.60
N LEU A 228 -11.30 11.27 -5.57
CA LEU A 228 -9.86 11.31 -5.31
C LEU A 228 -9.10 10.46 -6.34
N ILE A 229 -9.58 9.28 -6.65
CA ILE A 229 -8.96 8.41 -7.66
C ILE A 229 -8.96 9.06 -9.04
N ALA A 230 -10.02 9.80 -9.41
CA ALA A 230 -10.08 10.55 -10.67
C ALA A 230 -8.95 11.59 -10.80
N GLN A 231 -8.65 12.29 -9.73
CA GLN A 231 -7.55 13.28 -9.71
C GLN A 231 -6.18 12.59 -9.84
N ILE A 232 -6.01 11.45 -9.17
CA ILE A 232 -4.78 10.65 -9.17
C ILE A 232 -4.56 9.99 -10.54
N PHE A 233 -5.61 9.47 -11.17
CA PHE A 233 -5.57 8.91 -12.52
C PHE A 233 -4.91 9.84 -13.53
N MET A 234 -5.30 11.10 -13.55
CA MET A 234 -4.71 12.08 -14.47
C MET A 234 -3.21 12.29 -14.22
N ARG A 235 -2.76 12.23 -12.98
CA ARG A 235 -1.32 12.31 -12.66
C ARG A 235 -0.56 11.07 -13.11
N LYS A 236 -1.12 9.87 -12.91
CA LYS A 236 -0.56 8.63 -13.49
C LYS A 236 -0.37 8.76 -14.99
N VAL A 237 -1.39 9.23 -15.69
CA VAL A 237 -1.36 9.40 -17.15
C VAL A 237 -0.27 10.38 -17.60
N HIS A 238 -0.15 11.53 -16.92
CA HIS A 238 0.82 12.55 -17.26
C HIS A 238 2.26 12.15 -16.92
N PHE A 239 2.49 11.52 -15.79
CA PHE A 239 3.82 11.09 -15.34
C PHE A 239 4.26 9.74 -15.93
N GLY A 240 3.33 9.01 -16.53
CA GLY A 240 3.64 7.75 -17.22
C GLY A 240 3.87 6.55 -16.31
N ALA A 241 3.45 6.60 -15.05
CA ALA A 241 3.62 5.51 -14.08
C ALA A 241 2.62 4.35 -14.28
N ALA A 242 2.24 4.06 -15.53
CA ALA A 242 1.30 3.00 -15.85
C ALA A 242 1.95 1.61 -15.78
N PRO A 243 1.28 0.60 -15.21
CA PRO A 243 1.78 -0.77 -15.15
C PRO A 243 1.64 -1.45 -16.51
N ASP A 244 2.46 -2.46 -16.77
CA ASP A 244 2.29 -3.29 -17.95
C ASP A 244 1.30 -4.45 -17.71
N PRO A 245 0.64 -4.97 -18.78
CA PRO A 245 -0.38 -6.02 -18.63
C PRO A 245 0.15 -7.33 -18.04
N HIS A 246 1.39 -7.71 -18.27
CA HIS A 246 1.96 -8.94 -17.74
C HIS A 246 2.17 -8.83 -16.22
N SER A 247 2.72 -7.71 -15.74
CA SER A 247 2.85 -7.45 -14.30
C SER A 247 1.47 -7.42 -13.60
N CYS A 248 0.45 -6.83 -14.24
CA CYS A 248 -0.92 -6.86 -13.74
C CYS A 248 -1.49 -8.28 -13.67
N TYR A 249 -1.23 -9.12 -14.68
CA TYR A 249 -1.64 -10.53 -14.67
C TYR A 249 -0.99 -11.30 -13.52
N LEU A 250 0.32 -11.14 -13.31
CA LEU A 250 1.04 -11.77 -12.19
C LEU A 250 0.52 -11.27 -10.84
N LEU A 251 0.23 -9.97 -10.72
CA LEU A 251 -0.35 -9.39 -9.52
C LEU A 251 -1.75 -9.94 -9.23
N GLU A 252 -2.64 -10.00 -10.22
CA GLU A 252 -3.96 -10.62 -10.07
C GLU A 252 -3.85 -12.06 -9.58
N ARG A 253 -2.93 -12.83 -10.18
CA ARG A 253 -2.62 -14.21 -9.79
C ARG A 253 -2.07 -14.29 -8.36
N GLY A 254 -1.15 -13.41 -7.98
CA GLY A 254 -0.58 -13.34 -6.63
C GLY A 254 -1.63 -13.06 -5.57
N MET A 255 -2.54 -12.12 -5.81
CA MET A 255 -3.63 -11.80 -4.87
C MET A 255 -4.59 -12.97 -4.62
N ARG A 256 -4.79 -13.89 -5.57
CA ARG A 256 -5.65 -15.06 -5.38
C ARG A 256 -5.20 -15.98 -4.25
N THR A 257 -3.91 -15.97 -3.93
CA THR A 257 -3.34 -16.78 -2.84
C THR A 257 -3.08 -15.99 -1.56
N LEU A 258 -3.47 -14.72 -1.50
CA LEU A 258 -3.20 -13.84 -0.37
C LEU A 258 -3.76 -14.43 0.95
N ASP A 259 -5.01 -14.90 0.92
CA ASP A 259 -5.70 -15.43 2.12
C ASP A 259 -5.12 -16.76 2.64
N VAL A 260 -4.35 -17.49 1.84
CA VAL A 260 -3.65 -18.70 2.30
C VAL A 260 -2.19 -18.42 2.65
N ARG A 261 -1.55 -17.41 2.05
CA ARG A 261 -0.17 -17.04 2.35
C ARG A 261 -0.05 -16.23 3.65
N MET A 262 -0.88 -15.21 3.82
CA MET A 262 -0.77 -14.30 4.97
C MET A 262 -0.93 -15.00 6.32
N PRO A 263 -1.90 -15.89 6.56
CA PRO A 263 -1.97 -16.64 7.81
C PRO A 263 -0.67 -17.37 8.15
N ARG A 264 -0.09 -18.07 7.17
CA ARG A 264 1.15 -18.83 7.39
C ARG A 264 2.35 -17.91 7.62
N ILE A 265 2.44 -16.81 6.87
CA ILE A 265 3.50 -15.81 7.04
C ILE A 265 3.43 -15.20 8.44
N CYS A 266 2.25 -14.76 8.89
CA CYS A 266 2.07 -14.13 10.21
C CYS A 266 2.31 -15.14 11.36
N GLU A 267 1.83 -16.38 11.23
CA GLU A 267 2.09 -17.45 12.20
C GLU A 267 3.60 -17.71 12.34
N ASN A 268 4.30 -17.89 11.22
CA ASN A 268 5.74 -18.13 11.21
C ASN A 268 6.52 -16.94 11.84
N ALA A 269 6.13 -15.71 11.48
CA ALA A 269 6.74 -14.50 12.02
C ALA A 269 6.55 -14.42 13.54
N HIS A 270 5.33 -14.65 14.03
CA HIS A 270 5.05 -14.64 15.47
C HIS A 270 5.84 -15.69 16.23
N LEU A 271 5.85 -16.96 15.76
CA LEU A 271 6.62 -18.04 16.39
C LEU A 271 8.12 -17.74 16.41
N LEU A 272 8.66 -17.17 15.33
CA LEU A 272 10.07 -16.78 15.26
C LEU A 272 10.36 -15.61 16.20
N ALA A 273 9.49 -14.60 16.26
CA ALA A 273 9.64 -13.47 17.16
C ALA A 273 9.68 -13.90 18.63
N GLN A 274 8.81 -14.82 19.06
CA GLN A 274 8.81 -15.38 20.42
C GLN A 274 10.13 -16.11 20.74
N ARG A 275 10.68 -16.87 19.79
CA ARG A 275 11.97 -17.57 19.99
C ARG A 275 13.14 -16.61 20.05
N LEU A 276 13.12 -15.54 19.24
CA LEU A 276 14.15 -14.52 19.25
C LEU A 276 14.12 -13.70 20.55
N GLU A 277 12.95 -13.36 21.09
CA GLU A 277 12.79 -12.61 22.33
C GLU A 277 13.43 -13.35 23.52
N GLY A 278 13.35 -14.67 23.56
CA GLY A 278 14.00 -15.50 24.57
C GLY A 278 15.48 -15.77 24.34
N HIS A 279 16.07 -15.35 23.22
CA HIS A 279 17.42 -15.73 22.84
C HIS A 279 18.49 -14.83 23.47
N GLY A 280 19.51 -15.41 24.10
CA GLY A 280 20.55 -14.68 24.86
C GLY A 280 21.36 -13.65 24.06
N ALA A 281 21.49 -13.80 22.74
CA ALA A 281 22.18 -12.86 21.85
C ALA A 281 21.30 -11.72 21.33
N ILE A 282 20.00 -11.73 21.61
CA ILE A 282 19.05 -10.70 21.17
C ILE A 282 18.82 -9.71 22.32
N GLU A 283 18.86 -8.44 22.02
CA GLU A 283 18.61 -7.36 22.97
C GLU A 283 17.12 -7.00 23.01
N ARG A 284 16.49 -6.89 21.84
CA ARG A 284 15.07 -6.52 21.70
C ARG A 284 14.49 -7.10 20.41
N VAL A 285 13.22 -7.46 20.45
CA VAL A 285 12.44 -7.86 19.28
C VAL A 285 11.24 -6.94 19.12
N TYR A 286 10.93 -6.57 17.89
CA TYR A 286 9.73 -5.83 17.51
C TYR A 286 8.87 -6.71 16.63
N HIS A 287 7.69 -7.03 17.09
CA HIS A 287 6.66 -7.74 16.34
C HIS A 287 5.29 -7.43 16.97
N SER A 288 4.32 -7.06 16.13
CA SER A 288 3.02 -6.53 16.56
C SER A 288 2.20 -7.44 17.51
N LYS A 289 2.52 -8.74 17.58
CA LYS A 289 1.85 -9.72 18.46
C LYS A 289 2.64 -10.09 19.72
N LEU A 290 3.77 -9.44 19.99
CA LEU A 290 4.47 -9.61 21.26
C LEU A 290 3.94 -8.60 22.30
N GLU A 291 3.63 -9.07 23.50
CA GLU A 291 3.21 -8.21 24.62
C GLU A 291 4.27 -7.17 25.00
N SER A 292 5.54 -7.47 24.73
CA SER A 292 6.67 -6.54 24.91
C SER A 292 6.77 -5.43 23.86
N HIS A 293 5.95 -5.50 22.78
CA HIS A 293 5.93 -4.45 21.76
C HIS A 293 5.38 -3.14 22.36
N PRO A 294 6.06 -1.99 22.16
CA PRO A 294 5.59 -0.72 22.74
C PRO A 294 4.16 -0.33 22.38
N ASP A 295 3.70 -0.73 21.19
CA ASP A 295 2.38 -0.40 20.66
C ASP A 295 1.43 -1.62 20.66
N PHE A 296 1.65 -2.59 21.57
CA PHE A 296 0.91 -3.86 21.59
C PHE A 296 -0.61 -3.67 21.65
N GLU A 297 -1.10 -2.78 22.51
CA GLU A 297 -2.55 -2.52 22.69
C GLU A 297 -3.18 -1.95 21.42
N ILE A 298 -2.47 -1.06 20.73
CA ILE A 298 -2.90 -0.52 19.42
C ILE A 298 -2.90 -1.63 18.37
N ALA A 299 -1.83 -2.44 18.34
CA ALA A 299 -1.69 -3.54 17.40
C ALA A 299 -2.79 -4.60 17.55
N GLU A 300 -3.20 -4.94 18.79
CA GLU A 300 -4.31 -5.86 19.03
C GLU A 300 -5.64 -5.34 18.45
N ARG A 301 -5.84 -4.02 18.41
CA ARG A 301 -7.05 -3.40 17.88
C ARG A 301 -7.03 -3.34 16.34
N ILE A 302 -5.94 -2.84 15.74
CA ILE A 302 -5.89 -2.55 14.29
C ILE A 302 -5.28 -3.66 13.45
N LEU A 303 -4.44 -4.52 14.05
CA LEU A 303 -3.74 -5.65 13.41
C LEU A 303 -3.98 -6.95 14.18
N PRO A 304 -5.23 -7.37 14.45
CA PRO A 304 -5.51 -8.52 15.32
C PRO A 304 -4.90 -9.83 14.80
N ARG A 305 -4.60 -9.89 13.50
CA ARG A 305 -3.95 -11.05 12.86
C ARG A 305 -2.42 -10.97 12.87
N GLY A 306 -1.84 -9.86 13.38
CA GLY A 306 -0.41 -9.59 13.36
C GLY A 306 0.10 -9.18 11.98
N SER A 307 1.42 -9.26 11.81
CA SER A 307 2.11 -8.99 10.53
C SER A 307 3.16 -10.06 10.25
N GLY A 308 3.61 -10.13 9.01
CA GLY A 308 4.70 -11.00 8.59
C GLY A 308 6.10 -10.44 8.88
N MET A 309 6.19 -9.25 9.46
CA MET A 309 7.45 -8.54 9.68
C MET A 309 7.98 -8.75 11.10
N ILE A 310 9.30 -8.89 11.20
CA ILE A 310 10.04 -8.92 12.48
C ILE A 310 11.22 -7.98 12.35
N ALA A 311 11.40 -7.11 13.33
CA ALA A 311 12.64 -6.37 13.50
C ALA A 311 13.25 -6.71 14.87
N PHE A 312 14.57 -6.77 14.97
CA PHE A 312 15.23 -7.08 16.24
C PHE A 312 16.63 -6.47 16.31
N VAL A 313 17.09 -6.26 17.53
CA VAL A 313 18.42 -5.74 17.83
C VAL A 313 19.29 -6.87 18.36
N VAL A 314 20.45 -7.08 17.74
CA VAL A 314 21.44 -8.07 18.15
C VAL A 314 22.39 -7.42 19.17
N LYS A 315 22.69 -8.12 20.28
CA LYS A 315 23.71 -7.67 21.24
C LYS A 315 25.08 -7.62 20.59
N GLY A 316 25.85 -6.56 20.84
CA GLY A 316 27.19 -6.38 20.28
C GLY A 316 27.22 -5.41 19.08
N GLY A 317 26.10 -4.71 18.80
CA GLY A 317 26.04 -3.62 17.83
C GLY A 317 26.14 -4.09 16.37
N ASP A 318 26.53 -3.17 15.50
CA ASP A 318 26.51 -3.35 14.04
C ASP A 318 27.38 -4.49 13.55
N ASP A 319 28.57 -4.70 14.14
CA ASP A 319 29.46 -5.80 13.75
C ASP A 319 28.83 -7.18 14.03
N ALA A 320 28.12 -7.31 15.16
CA ALA A 320 27.40 -8.53 15.50
C ALA A 320 26.20 -8.75 14.57
N ALA A 321 25.46 -7.69 14.23
CA ALA A 321 24.36 -7.75 13.30
C ALA A 321 24.81 -8.13 11.89
N LEU A 322 25.87 -7.52 11.38
CA LEU A 322 26.49 -7.87 10.08
C LEU A 322 26.99 -9.31 10.07
N LYS A 323 27.64 -9.77 11.17
CA LYS A 323 28.08 -11.17 11.29
C LYS A 323 26.89 -12.11 11.30
N PHE A 324 25.79 -11.77 11.97
CA PHE A 324 24.56 -12.55 11.97
C PHE A 324 24.01 -12.68 10.53
N MET A 325 23.81 -11.56 9.82
CA MET A 325 23.25 -11.57 8.46
C MET A 325 24.09 -12.42 7.50
N ARG A 326 25.42 -12.27 7.51
CA ARG A 326 26.35 -13.01 6.64
C ARG A 326 26.40 -14.52 6.90
N ASN A 327 25.90 -14.99 8.04
CA ASN A 327 25.83 -16.42 8.40
C ASN A 327 24.46 -17.05 8.16
N LEU A 328 23.49 -16.31 7.62
CA LEU A 328 22.20 -16.85 7.23
C LEU A 328 22.35 -17.69 5.97
N ASN A 329 21.76 -18.91 5.97
CA ASN A 329 21.82 -19.82 4.84
C ASN A 329 20.49 -19.94 4.11
N LEU A 330 19.36 -19.64 4.77
CA LEU A 330 18.02 -19.76 4.22
C LEU A 330 17.41 -18.39 3.90
N ILE A 331 17.72 -17.39 4.71
CA ILE A 331 17.22 -16.02 4.55
C ILE A 331 18.27 -15.22 3.77
N TYR A 332 17.84 -14.60 2.68
CA TYR A 332 18.72 -13.79 1.84
C TYR A 332 18.89 -12.39 2.41
N GLU A 333 20.11 -11.85 2.33
CA GLU A 333 20.36 -10.43 2.51
C GLU A 333 19.92 -9.71 1.25
N ALA A 334 18.73 -9.13 1.28
CA ALA A 334 18.13 -8.46 0.13
C ALA A 334 17.18 -7.34 0.58
N THR A 335 16.92 -6.41 -0.31
CA THR A 335 15.83 -5.46 -0.17
C THR A 335 14.52 -6.10 -0.63
N SER A 336 13.38 -5.59 -0.13
CA SER A 336 12.05 -6.10 -0.44
C SER A 336 11.65 -7.31 0.43
N LEU A 337 10.44 -7.79 0.19
CA LEU A 337 9.77 -8.93 0.85
C LEU A 337 8.54 -9.35 0.01
N GLY A 338 7.90 -10.46 0.37
CA GLY A 338 6.68 -10.95 -0.31
C GLY A 338 6.78 -12.37 -0.81
#